data_f831fee6c08b2c2af50a4897dfa01ebe
#
_entry.id   f831fee6c08b2c2af50a4897dfa01ebe
#
_cell.length_a   1.000
_cell.length_b   1.000
_cell.length_c   1.000
_cell.angle_alpha   90.00
_cell.angle_beta   90.00
_cell.angle_gamma   90.00
#
_symmetry.space_group_name_H-M   'P 1'
#
loop_
_entity.id
_entity.type
_entity.pdbx_description
1 polymer ?
#
loop_
_entity_poly.entity_id
_entity_poly.type
_entity_poly.pdbx_seq_one_letter_code
_entity_poly.pdbx_strand_id
1 'polypeptide(L)'
;MELGISTASIFTNAEPMAVPAILGRMGVKKIEGFLNTFSEYELDFVRALKAHIDDAGLSAYSVHPMSVQFEAQLFSSHPGQKKDAFALYEKVLTAASILGATHYTMHGALHLLGGAGAVRNHRLEKLAKVFKELLDIAEDNGIRLCLENVSWCFYNCPETALALRQMLGDRRLQFVLDIKQAARCGQDPFDFIEAVGEDMGNIHLCDYIPGPQGLQLKLPGEGTFPFAAMKEALEKKRYTGPAFIEVYSDMYENFDRLQASYQWLKGQLA
;
A
#
# COMPACT_ATOMS: atom_id res chain seq x y z
N MET A 1 1.56 10.98 14.37
CA MET A 1 1.57 10.34 13.03
C MET A 1 0.49 10.96 12.18
N GLU A 2 0.76 11.29 10.91
CA GLU A 2 -0.24 11.87 10.02
C GLU A 2 -1.18 10.80 9.49
N LEU A 3 -2.50 11.05 9.56
CA LEU A 3 -3.52 10.13 9.07
C LEU A 3 -4.10 10.63 7.76
N GLY A 4 -4.15 9.75 6.76
CA GLY A 4 -4.80 9.94 5.46
C GLY A 4 -5.86 8.88 5.18
N ILE A 5 -6.37 8.90 3.96
CA ILE A 5 -7.26 7.85 3.42
C ILE A 5 -6.73 7.43 2.05
N SER A 6 -6.62 6.12 1.81
CA SER A 6 -6.40 5.58 0.47
C SER A 6 -7.68 5.73 -0.35
N THR A 7 -7.58 6.25 -1.58
CA THR A 7 -8.74 6.40 -2.45
C THR A 7 -9.34 5.06 -2.87
N ALA A 8 -8.63 3.94 -2.65
CA ALA A 8 -9.16 2.58 -2.73
C ALA A 8 -10.37 2.38 -1.81
N SER A 9 -10.42 3.07 -0.66
CA SER A 9 -11.56 3.00 0.26
C SER A 9 -12.87 3.53 -0.34
N ILE A 10 -12.80 4.31 -1.42
CA ILE A 10 -13.97 4.91 -2.10
C ILE A 10 -14.20 4.25 -3.48
N PHE A 11 -13.33 3.33 -3.88
CA PHE A 11 -13.44 2.64 -5.16
C PHE A 11 -14.84 2.06 -5.37
N THR A 12 -15.44 2.30 -6.54
CA THR A 12 -16.82 2.01 -6.93
C THR A 12 -17.94 2.85 -6.29
N ASN A 13 -17.69 3.55 -5.18
CA ASN A 13 -18.71 4.40 -4.53
C ASN A 13 -18.73 5.84 -5.08
N ALA A 14 -17.70 6.24 -5.82
CA ALA A 14 -17.64 7.53 -6.53
C ALA A 14 -16.71 7.45 -7.75
N GLU A 15 -16.97 8.33 -8.72
CA GLU A 15 -16.08 8.53 -9.85
C GLU A 15 -14.71 9.08 -9.39
N PRO A 16 -13.59 8.63 -9.97
CA PRO A 16 -12.24 9.01 -9.51
C PRO A 16 -12.02 10.52 -9.39
N MET A 17 -12.56 11.32 -10.31
CA MET A 17 -12.43 12.78 -10.28
C MET A 17 -13.24 13.45 -9.17
N ALA A 18 -14.26 12.79 -8.63
CA ALA A 18 -15.06 13.31 -7.51
C ALA A 18 -14.44 12.99 -6.13
N VAL A 19 -13.59 11.97 -6.05
CA VAL A 19 -12.99 11.47 -4.79
C VAL A 19 -12.23 12.56 -4.04
N PRO A 20 -11.36 13.39 -4.67
CA PRO A 20 -10.64 14.44 -3.96
C PRO A 20 -11.57 15.42 -3.22
N ALA A 21 -12.63 15.88 -3.86
CA ALA A 21 -13.59 16.79 -3.24
C ALA A 21 -14.33 16.13 -2.06
N ILE A 22 -14.65 14.84 -2.14
CA ILE A 22 -15.27 14.09 -1.05
C ILE A 22 -14.33 14.04 0.16
N LEU A 23 -13.06 13.62 -0.04
CA LEU A 23 -12.07 13.52 1.02
C LEU A 23 -11.70 14.88 1.62
N GLY A 24 -11.62 15.92 0.78
CA GLY A 24 -11.39 17.30 1.25
C GLY A 24 -12.48 17.78 2.21
N ARG A 25 -13.76 17.49 1.91
CA ARG A 25 -14.89 17.81 2.80
C ARG A 25 -14.87 17.03 4.12
N MET A 26 -14.29 15.82 4.15
CA MET A 26 -14.09 15.05 5.39
C MET A 26 -12.95 15.63 6.27
N GLY A 27 -12.20 16.61 5.76
CA GLY A 27 -11.07 17.19 6.46
C GLY A 27 -9.76 16.40 6.32
N VAL A 28 -9.70 15.46 5.38
CA VAL A 28 -8.47 14.75 5.00
C VAL A 28 -7.49 15.74 4.36
N LYS A 29 -6.20 15.55 4.57
CA LYS A 29 -5.14 16.38 3.97
C LYS A 29 -4.19 15.58 3.11
N LYS A 30 -4.01 14.31 3.42
CA LYS A 30 -3.08 13.43 2.74
C LYS A 30 -3.82 12.20 2.21
N ILE A 31 -3.50 11.79 1.00
CA ILE A 31 -4.11 10.62 0.36
C ILE A 31 -3.04 9.67 -0.18
N GLU A 32 -3.41 8.40 -0.29
CA GLU A 32 -2.83 7.47 -1.24
C GLU A 32 -3.74 7.42 -2.47
N GLY A 33 -3.17 7.67 -3.64
CA GLY A 33 -3.90 7.64 -4.90
C GLY A 33 -4.01 6.22 -5.45
N PHE A 34 -5.21 5.63 -5.43
CA PHE A 34 -5.47 4.34 -6.04
C PHE A 34 -5.85 4.51 -7.50
N LEU A 35 -5.06 3.97 -8.42
CA LEU A 35 -5.30 4.00 -9.86
C LEU A 35 -5.79 2.63 -10.34
N ASN A 36 -7.00 2.60 -10.90
CA ASN A 36 -7.76 1.35 -11.09
C ASN A 36 -7.54 0.72 -12.47
N THR A 37 -7.23 1.52 -13.48
CA THR A 37 -7.19 1.07 -14.87
C THR A 37 -5.99 1.64 -15.61
N PHE A 38 -5.60 1.01 -16.72
CA PHE A 38 -4.48 1.49 -17.55
C PHE A 38 -4.73 2.88 -18.13
N SER A 39 -5.99 3.23 -18.39
CA SER A 39 -6.36 4.58 -18.85
C SER A 39 -6.15 5.65 -17.79
N GLU A 40 -6.17 5.28 -16.51
CA GLU A 40 -5.88 6.20 -15.41
C GLU A 40 -4.38 6.49 -15.25
N TYR A 41 -3.51 5.77 -15.96
CA TYR A 41 -2.07 6.07 -16.04
C TYR A 41 -1.71 7.04 -17.18
N GLU A 42 -2.68 7.39 -18.05
CA GLU A 42 -2.45 8.30 -19.16
C GLU A 42 -2.36 9.76 -18.68
N LEU A 43 -1.50 10.54 -19.33
CA LEU A 43 -1.10 11.86 -18.87
C LEU A 43 -2.28 12.84 -18.68
N ASP A 44 -3.26 12.79 -19.58
CA ASP A 44 -4.42 13.70 -19.50
C ASP A 44 -5.30 13.40 -18.30
N PHE A 45 -5.52 12.10 -18.00
CA PHE A 45 -6.25 11.68 -16.81
C PHE A 45 -5.51 12.11 -15.53
N VAL A 46 -4.20 11.81 -15.45
CA VAL A 46 -3.39 12.11 -14.27
C VAL A 46 -3.31 13.61 -14.00
N ARG A 47 -3.16 14.44 -15.03
CA ARG A 47 -3.14 15.90 -14.87
C ARG A 47 -4.49 16.44 -14.40
N ALA A 48 -5.59 15.91 -14.94
CA ALA A 48 -6.92 16.27 -14.48
C ALA A 48 -7.14 15.88 -13.01
N LEU A 49 -6.76 14.64 -12.64
CA LEU A 49 -6.84 14.18 -11.25
C LEU A 49 -5.99 15.04 -10.31
N LYS A 50 -4.77 15.42 -10.74
CA LYS A 50 -3.90 16.32 -9.98
C LYS A 50 -4.58 17.66 -9.70
N ALA A 51 -5.22 18.26 -10.70
CA ALA A 51 -5.94 19.52 -10.50
C ALA A 51 -7.07 19.37 -9.47
N HIS A 52 -7.85 18.27 -9.50
CA HIS A 52 -8.88 18.01 -8.50
C HIS A 52 -8.30 17.78 -7.09
N ILE A 53 -7.14 17.14 -6.97
CA ILE A 53 -6.42 16.96 -5.69
C ILE A 53 -6.00 18.33 -5.14
N ASP A 54 -5.43 19.19 -5.97
CA ASP A 54 -4.98 20.53 -5.57
C ASP A 54 -6.17 21.43 -5.18
N ASP A 55 -7.23 21.43 -5.97
CA ASP A 55 -8.46 22.20 -5.70
C ASP A 55 -9.12 21.76 -4.38
N ALA A 56 -9.01 20.50 -4.01
CA ALA A 56 -9.50 19.98 -2.74
C ALA A 56 -8.56 20.26 -1.55
N GLY A 57 -7.39 20.84 -1.77
CA GLY A 57 -6.38 21.10 -0.75
C GLY A 57 -5.76 19.84 -0.15
N LEU A 58 -5.62 18.80 -0.98
CA LEU A 58 -5.03 17.51 -0.63
C LEU A 58 -3.59 17.42 -1.16
N SER A 59 -2.83 16.48 -0.59
CA SER A 59 -1.54 16.05 -1.13
C SER A 59 -1.52 14.52 -1.30
N ALA A 60 -1.05 14.05 -2.46
CA ALA A 60 -0.78 12.63 -2.66
C ALA A 60 0.58 12.29 -2.04
N TYR A 61 0.63 11.26 -1.22
CA TYR A 61 1.85 10.73 -0.62
C TYR A 61 2.38 9.54 -1.38
N SER A 62 1.49 8.62 -1.69
CA SER A 62 1.77 7.39 -2.43
C SER A 62 0.76 7.19 -3.56
N VAL A 63 1.18 6.40 -4.54
CA VAL A 63 0.29 5.84 -5.55
C VAL A 63 0.24 4.33 -5.38
N HIS A 64 -0.95 3.78 -5.42
CA HIS A 64 -1.22 2.36 -5.38
C HIS A 64 -2.00 1.96 -6.65
N PRO A 65 -1.41 1.26 -7.62
CA PRO A 65 -2.14 0.82 -8.80
C PRO A 65 -2.98 -0.42 -8.50
N MET A 66 -3.90 -0.77 -9.39
CA MET A 66 -4.55 -2.08 -9.39
C MET A 66 -3.51 -3.17 -9.74
N SER A 67 -2.71 -3.54 -8.77
CA SER A 67 -1.51 -4.36 -8.88
C SER A 67 -1.72 -5.72 -9.53
N VAL A 68 -2.88 -6.34 -9.31
CA VAL A 68 -3.24 -7.66 -9.90
C VAL A 68 -3.24 -7.64 -11.42
N GLN A 69 -3.35 -6.48 -12.05
CA GLN A 69 -3.39 -6.36 -13.51
C GLN A 69 -2.04 -6.59 -14.17
N PHE A 70 -0.91 -6.23 -13.52
CA PHE A 70 0.40 -6.33 -14.17
C PHE A 70 1.57 -6.62 -13.24
N GLU A 71 1.53 -6.28 -11.95
CA GLU A 71 2.72 -6.36 -11.08
C GLU A 71 3.31 -7.77 -10.99
N ALA A 72 2.46 -8.80 -10.94
CA ALA A 72 2.95 -10.18 -10.93
C ALA A 72 3.77 -10.53 -12.20
N GLN A 73 3.48 -9.86 -13.33
CA GLN A 73 4.17 -10.07 -14.60
C GLN A 73 5.57 -9.45 -14.64
N LEU A 74 5.88 -8.49 -13.76
CA LEU A 74 7.24 -7.97 -13.58
C LEU A 74 8.23 -9.10 -13.23
N PHE A 75 7.74 -10.12 -12.54
CA PHE A 75 8.52 -11.28 -12.09
C PHE A 75 8.38 -12.49 -13.02
N SER A 76 7.75 -12.32 -14.18
CA SER A 76 7.58 -13.40 -15.16
C SER A 76 8.89 -13.82 -15.78
N SER A 77 9.02 -15.12 -16.09
CA SER A 77 10.09 -15.64 -16.92
C SER A 77 9.84 -15.44 -18.43
N HIS A 78 8.62 -15.06 -18.82
CA HIS A 78 8.29 -14.78 -20.21
C HIS A 78 8.72 -13.36 -20.59
N PRO A 79 9.67 -13.17 -21.55
CA PRO A 79 10.25 -11.86 -21.84
C PRO A 79 9.22 -10.80 -22.27
N GLY A 80 8.23 -11.18 -23.07
CA GLY A 80 7.16 -10.27 -23.52
C GLY A 80 6.32 -9.76 -22.35
N GLN A 81 5.85 -10.66 -21.46
CA GLN A 81 5.09 -10.25 -20.28
C GLN A 81 5.90 -9.31 -19.37
N LYS A 82 7.17 -9.66 -19.11
CA LYS A 82 8.06 -8.81 -18.31
C LYS A 82 8.20 -7.43 -18.96
N LYS A 83 8.47 -7.35 -20.27
CA LYS A 83 8.60 -6.09 -21.00
C LYS A 83 7.37 -5.21 -20.88
N ASP A 84 6.18 -5.79 -21.11
CA ASP A 84 4.92 -5.05 -21.06
C ASP A 84 4.62 -4.54 -19.63
N ALA A 85 4.90 -5.38 -18.62
CA ALA A 85 4.73 -5.00 -17.22
C ALA A 85 5.69 -3.87 -16.80
N PHE A 86 6.95 -3.88 -17.25
CA PHE A 86 7.90 -2.79 -17.00
C PHE A 86 7.44 -1.48 -17.64
N ALA A 87 6.91 -1.53 -18.86
CA ALA A 87 6.35 -0.33 -19.52
C ALA A 87 5.15 0.25 -18.75
N LEU A 88 4.30 -0.60 -18.16
CA LEU A 88 3.22 -0.15 -17.27
C LEU A 88 3.74 0.41 -15.96
N TYR A 89 4.76 -0.20 -15.38
CA TYR A 89 5.42 0.29 -14.16
C TYR A 89 5.96 1.71 -14.34
N GLU A 90 6.68 1.97 -15.44
CA GLU A 90 7.19 3.31 -15.78
C GLU A 90 6.06 4.33 -15.95
N LYS A 91 4.93 3.93 -16.56
CA LYS A 91 3.74 4.80 -16.67
C LYS A 91 3.17 5.17 -15.30
N VAL A 92 3.06 4.19 -14.40
CA VAL A 92 2.57 4.44 -13.02
C VAL A 92 3.53 5.34 -12.25
N LEU A 93 4.84 5.17 -12.38
CA LEU A 93 5.82 6.05 -11.74
C LEU A 93 5.72 7.49 -12.29
N THR A 94 5.53 7.64 -13.59
CA THR A 94 5.27 8.95 -14.21
C THR A 94 3.99 9.57 -13.65
N ALA A 95 2.91 8.79 -13.53
CA ALA A 95 1.67 9.23 -12.93
C ALA A 95 1.87 9.66 -11.47
N ALA A 96 2.59 8.87 -10.68
CA ALA A 96 2.92 9.18 -9.28
C ALA A 96 3.67 10.51 -9.17
N SER A 97 4.69 10.72 -10.01
CA SER A 97 5.47 11.97 -10.04
C SER A 97 4.58 13.19 -10.38
N ILE A 98 3.69 13.08 -11.38
CA ILE A 98 2.76 14.17 -11.75
C ILE A 98 1.78 14.47 -10.61
N LEU A 99 1.28 13.43 -9.91
CA LEU A 99 0.40 13.61 -8.76
C LEU A 99 1.11 14.25 -7.56
N GLY A 100 2.46 14.33 -7.58
CA GLY A 100 3.28 14.81 -6.49
C GLY A 100 3.50 13.77 -5.39
N ALA A 101 3.21 12.51 -5.68
CA ALA A 101 3.52 11.42 -4.78
C ALA A 101 5.03 11.13 -4.75
N THR A 102 5.51 10.63 -3.64
CA THR A 102 6.92 10.25 -3.44
C THR A 102 7.10 8.76 -3.19
N HIS A 103 6.02 8.02 -3.10
CA HIS A 103 6.02 6.58 -2.80
C HIS A 103 5.09 5.83 -3.77
N TYR A 104 5.46 4.59 -4.04
CA TYR A 104 4.68 3.63 -4.81
C TYR A 104 4.43 2.41 -3.93
N THR A 105 3.16 2.10 -3.64
CA THR A 105 2.75 0.89 -2.93
C THR A 105 2.58 -0.25 -3.91
N MET A 106 3.35 -1.32 -3.74
CA MET A 106 3.41 -2.48 -4.63
C MET A 106 3.05 -3.76 -3.88
N HIS A 107 2.21 -4.61 -4.49
CA HIS A 107 1.98 -5.98 -4.00
C HIS A 107 3.09 -6.95 -4.40
N GLY A 108 3.69 -6.76 -5.57
CA GLY A 108 4.81 -7.53 -6.08
C GLY A 108 4.45 -8.93 -6.59
N ALA A 109 5.33 -9.90 -6.33
CA ALA A 109 5.20 -11.26 -6.84
C ALA A 109 4.13 -12.06 -6.10
N LEU A 110 3.39 -12.92 -6.83
CA LEU A 110 2.42 -13.83 -6.23
C LEU A 110 3.08 -14.90 -5.36
N HIS A 111 2.38 -15.33 -4.31
CA HIS A 111 2.75 -16.50 -3.53
C HIS A 111 2.48 -17.76 -4.36
N LEU A 112 3.53 -18.43 -4.82
CA LEU A 112 3.38 -19.75 -5.42
C LEU A 112 3.55 -20.79 -4.31
N LEU A 113 2.52 -21.62 -4.14
CA LEU A 113 2.54 -22.72 -3.19
C LEU A 113 3.71 -23.67 -3.49
N GLY A 114 4.48 -23.98 -2.46
CA GLY A 114 5.53 -24.97 -2.48
C GLY A 114 6.95 -24.43 -2.62
N GLY A 115 7.82 -24.98 -1.82
CA GLY A 115 9.26 -24.77 -1.81
C GLY A 115 9.80 -24.37 -0.44
N ALA A 116 10.55 -25.29 0.19
CA ALA A 116 11.34 -25.01 1.36
C ALA A 116 12.84 -25.04 0.99
N GLY A 117 13.67 -24.40 1.81
CA GLY A 117 15.14 -24.49 1.68
C GLY A 117 15.68 -23.90 0.36
N ALA A 118 16.39 -24.69 -0.43
CA ALA A 118 17.08 -24.24 -1.66
C ALA A 118 16.13 -23.62 -2.70
N VAL A 119 14.91 -24.13 -2.83
CA VAL A 119 13.91 -23.58 -3.77
C VAL A 119 13.48 -22.19 -3.35
N ARG A 120 13.27 -21.96 -2.04
CA ARG A 120 12.94 -20.65 -1.48
C ARG A 120 14.08 -19.65 -1.72
N ASN A 121 15.34 -20.04 -1.48
CA ASN A 121 16.49 -19.18 -1.66
C ASN A 121 16.67 -18.78 -3.13
N HIS A 122 16.58 -19.74 -4.05
CA HIS A 122 16.67 -19.45 -5.49
C HIS A 122 15.60 -18.48 -5.97
N ARG A 123 14.40 -18.57 -5.38
CA ARG A 123 13.30 -17.65 -5.69
C ARG A 123 13.58 -16.25 -5.15
N LEU A 124 14.07 -16.13 -3.91
CA LEU A 124 14.50 -14.86 -3.32
C LEU A 124 15.57 -14.19 -4.16
N GLU A 125 16.58 -14.94 -4.67
CA GLU A 125 17.59 -14.40 -5.56
C GLU A 125 17.02 -13.82 -6.85
N LYS A 126 16.05 -14.52 -7.46
CA LYS A 126 15.35 -14.02 -8.66
C LYS A 126 14.55 -12.74 -8.35
N LEU A 127 13.80 -12.73 -7.24
CA LEU A 127 13.06 -11.55 -6.82
C LEU A 127 13.99 -10.38 -6.55
N ALA A 128 15.08 -10.58 -5.82
CA ALA A 128 16.06 -9.54 -5.52
C ALA A 128 16.65 -8.90 -6.78
N LYS A 129 16.92 -9.69 -7.83
CA LYS A 129 17.40 -9.16 -9.12
C LYS A 129 16.35 -8.24 -9.77
N VAL A 130 15.09 -8.65 -9.79
CA VAL A 130 14.01 -7.82 -10.35
C VAL A 130 13.81 -6.58 -9.50
N PHE A 131 13.80 -6.69 -8.17
CA PHE A 131 13.66 -5.51 -7.30
C PHE A 131 14.78 -4.50 -7.50
N LYS A 132 16.03 -4.91 -7.79
CA LYS A 132 17.10 -3.96 -8.12
C LYS A 132 16.77 -3.14 -9.37
N GLU A 133 16.32 -3.81 -10.44
CA GLU A 133 15.88 -3.12 -11.67
C GLU A 133 14.73 -2.13 -11.37
N LEU A 134 13.73 -2.55 -10.56
CA LEU A 134 12.60 -1.71 -10.19
C LEU A 134 13.00 -0.52 -9.31
N LEU A 135 13.92 -0.72 -8.37
CA LEU A 135 14.43 0.34 -7.49
C LEU A 135 15.20 1.40 -8.27
N ASP A 136 16.01 1.01 -9.23
CA ASP A 136 16.76 1.94 -10.07
C ASP A 136 15.79 2.82 -10.89
N ILE A 137 14.78 2.22 -11.52
CA ILE A 137 13.75 2.97 -12.27
C ILE A 137 12.93 3.88 -11.35
N ALA A 138 12.56 3.41 -10.16
CA ALA A 138 11.81 4.23 -9.20
C ALA A 138 12.63 5.44 -8.74
N GLU A 139 13.90 5.26 -8.42
CA GLU A 139 14.81 6.33 -8.02
C GLU A 139 15.00 7.38 -9.11
N ASP A 140 15.15 6.96 -10.38
CA ASP A 140 15.24 7.85 -11.55
C ASP A 140 13.98 8.74 -11.70
N ASN A 141 12.83 8.27 -11.20
CA ASN A 141 11.58 9.03 -11.16
C ASN A 141 11.35 9.79 -9.84
N GLY A 142 12.29 9.74 -8.90
CA GLY A 142 12.16 10.35 -7.58
C GLY A 142 11.14 9.67 -6.66
N ILE A 143 10.80 8.40 -6.93
CA ILE A 143 9.79 7.61 -6.22
C ILE A 143 10.47 6.53 -5.37
N ARG A 144 9.98 6.33 -4.17
CA ARG A 144 10.39 5.22 -3.29
C ARG A 144 9.45 4.04 -3.48
N LEU A 145 10.01 2.86 -3.74
CA LEU A 145 9.23 1.63 -3.86
C LEU A 145 8.96 1.04 -2.48
N CYS A 146 7.69 0.79 -2.18
CA CYS A 146 7.23 0.22 -0.94
C CYS A 146 6.48 -1.09 -1.20
N LEU A 147 6.97 -2.20 -0.67
CA LEU A 147 6.37 -3.52 -0.84
C LEU A 147 5.37 -3.79 0.28
N GLU A 148 4.13 -4.09 -0.08
CA GLU A 148 3.03 -4.36 0.85
C GLU A 148 2.92 -5.85 1.19
N ASN A 149 2.64 -6.16 2.46
CA ASN A 149 2.34 -7.50 2.91
C ASN A 149 0.92 -7.90 2.50
N VAL A 150 0.82 -8.66 1.43
CA VAL A 150 -0.47 -9.10 0.91
C VAL A 150 -0.62 -10.62 0.99
N SER A 151 -1.78 -11.09 1.45
CA SER A 151 -1.99 -12.49 1.81
C SER A 151 -1.76 -13.50 0.66
N TRP A 152 -1.98 -13.10 -0.58
CA TRP A 152 -1.72 -13.94 -1.77
C TRP A 152 -0.39 -13.63 -2.46
N CYS A 153 0.43 -12.73 -1.91
CA CYS A 153 1.72 -12.36 -2.45
C CYS A 153 2.88 -13.05 -1.73
N PHE A 154 4.06 -12.97 -2.32
CA PHE A 154 5.27 -13.58 -1.76
C PHE A 154 5.65 -12.96 -0.41
N TYR A 155 5.48 -11.65 -0.26
CA TYR A 155 5.64 -10.96 1.01
C TYR A 155 4.32 -11.00 1.78
N ASN A 156 4.18 -11.94 2.70
CA ASN A 156 3.00 -12.13 3.54
C ASN A 156 3.35 -12.50 5.00
N CYS A 157 4.62 -12.50 5.35
CA CYS A 157 5.09 -12.70 6.72
C CYS A 157 6.38 -11.90 6.99
N PRO A 158 6.69 -11.56 8.25
CA PRO A 158 7.87 -10.76 8.61
C PRO A 158 9.19 -11.38 8.15
N GLU A 159 9.34 -12.70 8.22
CA GLU A 159 10.56 -13.42 7.83
C GLU A 159 10.86 -13.26 6.35
N THR A 160 9.83 -13.10 5.51
CA THR A 160 10.03 -12.86 4.08
C THR A 160 10.62 -11.48 3.83
N ALA A 161 10.18 -10.45 4.56
CA ALA A 161 10.77 -9.11 4.47
C ALA A 161 12.23 -9.11 4.88
N LEU A 162 12.56 -9.74 6.00
CA LEU A 162 13.95 -9.85 6.50
C LEU A 162 14.84 -10.59 5.50
N ALA A 163 14.37 -11.72 4.97
CA ALA A 163 15.11 -12.50 3.99
C ALA A 163 15.31 -11.75 2.66
N LEU A 164 14.27 -11.06 2.17
CA LEU A 164 14.36 -10.24 0.96
C LEU A 164 15.35 -9.08 1.15
N ARG A 165 15.26 -8.35 2.27
CA ARG A 165 16.19 -7.27 2.60
C ARG A 165 17.64 -7.74 2.68
N GLN A 166 17.88 -8.89 3.32
CA GLN A 166 19.22 -9.49 3.38
C GLN A 166 19.74 -9.89 2.00
N MET A 167 18.89 -10.52 1.18
CA MET A 167 19.27 -10.97 -0.17
C MET A 167 19.50 -9.80 -1.11
N LEU A 168 18.67 -8.76 -1.02
CA LEU A 168 18.77 -7.57 -1.86
C LEU A 168 20.00 -6.73 -1.52
N GLY A 169 20.33 -6.59 -0.23
CA GLY A 169 21.43 -5.76 0.26
C GLY A 169 21.24 -4.26 -0.04
N ASP A 170 20.00 -3.82 -0.30
CA ASP A 170 19.65 -2.47 -0.70
C ASP A 170 18.52 -1.94 0.19
N ARG A 171 18.74 -0.82 0.84
CA ARG A 171 17.78 -0.21 1.78
C ARG A 171 16.81 0.77 1.10
N ARG A 172 16.89 0.95 -0.22
CA ARG A 172 15.91 1.75 -0.97
C ARG A 172 14.53 1.10 -1.00
N LEU A 173 14.45 -0.24 -0.89
CA LEU A 173 13.18 -0.95 -0.74
C LEU A 173 12.61 -0.66 0.65
N GLN A 174 11.45 -0.04 0.68
CA GLN A 174 10.65 0.16 1.87
C GLN A 174 9.49 -0.84 1.93
N PHE A 175 8.81 -0.89 3.07
CA PHE A 175 7.71 -1.82 3.29
C PHE A 175 6.43 -1.07 3.67
N VAL A 176 5.29 -1.62 3.29
CA VAL A 176 3.98 -1.21 3.76
C VAL A 176 3.45 -2.30 4.69
N LEU A 177 2.96 -1.91 5.84
CA LEU A 177 2.18 -2.79 6.71
C LEU A 177 0.70 -2.58 6.44
N ASP A 178 0.05 -3.57 5.86
CA ASP A 178 -1.41 -3.67 5.88
C ASP A 178 -1.84 -4.62 7.01
N ILE A 179 -2.53 -4.06 8.02
CA ILE A 179 -2.91 -4.82 9.22
C ILE A 179 -4.00 -5.86 8.93
N LYS A 180 -4.91 -5.62 7.98
CA LYS A 180 -5.93 -6.61 7.58
C LYS A 180 -5.31 -7.80 6.84
N GLN A 181 -4.29 -7.54 6.01
CA GLN A 181 -3.59 -8.59 5.27
C GLN A 181 -2.70 -9.45 6.18
N ALA A 182 -2.02 -8.82 7.17
CA ALA A 182 -1.28 -9.55 8.20
C ALA A 182 -2.22 -10.51 8.95
N ALA A 183 -3.34 -10.00 9.46
CA ALA A 183 -4.33 -10.80 10.16
C ALA A 183 -4.93 -11.95 9.30
N ARG A 184 -5.15 -11.72 8.00
CA ARG A 184 -5.59 -12.76 7.05
C ARG A 184 -4.58 -13.90 6.89
N CYS A 185 -3.30 -13.61 7.04
CA CYS A 185 -2.23 -14.61 7.03
C CYS A 185 -2.04 -15.30 8.39
N GLY A 186 -2.82 -14.94 9.42
CA GLY A 186 -2.62 -15.41 10.78
C GLY A 186 -1.34 -14.87 11.43
N GLN A 187 -0.84 -13.73 10.92
CA GLN A 187 0.33 -13.04 11.42
C GLN A 187 -0.09 -11.89 12.35
N ASP A 188 0.72 -11.63 13.38
CA ASP A 188 0.54 -10.45 14.21
C ASP A 188 1.11 -9.21 13.48
N PRO A 189 0.32 -8.14 13.25
CA PRO A 189 0.84 -6.89 12.70
C PRO A 189 2.03 -6.30 13.47
N PHE A 190 2.14 -6.56 14.78
CA PHE A 190 3.25 -6.10 15.60
C PHE A 190 4.58 -6.78 15.24
N ASP A 191 4.55 -8.03 14.77
CA ASP A 191 5.76 -8.72 14.30
C ASP A 191 6.35 -8.07 13.05
N PHE A 192 5.49 -7.51 12.16
CA PHE A 192 5.96 -6.70 11.02
C PHE A 192 6.59 -5.38 11.48
N ILE A 193 5.98 -4.70 12.46
CA ILE A 193 6.56 -3.47 13.03
C ILE A 193 7.93 -3.76 13.63
N GLU A 194 8.06 -4.88 14.36
CA GLU A 194 9.34 -5.29 14.93
C GLU A 194 10.38 -5.58 13.85
N ALA A 195 10.01 -6.28 12.79
CA ALA A 195 10.91 -6.72 11.74
C ALA A 195 11.39 -5.59 10.82
N VAL A 196 10.51 -4.68 10.40
CA VAL A 196 10.77 -3.69 9.33
C VAL A 196 10.35 -2.26 9.67
N GLY A 197 9.99 -1.97 10.93
CA GLY A 197 9.45 -0.67 11.32
C GLY A 197 10.33 0.52 10.95
N GLU A 198 11.66 0.37 10.96
CA GLU A 198 12.60 1.41 10.55
C GLU A 198 12.61 1.68 9.03
N ASP A 199 12.19 0.71 8.23
CA ASP A 199 12.16 0.76 6.77
C ASP A 199 10.70 0.82 6.24
N MET A 200 9.72 1.14 7.09
CA MET A 200 8.34 1.36 6.65
C MET A 200 8.19 2.67 5.91
N GLY A 201 7.55 2.61 4.73
CA GLY A 201 7.17 3.78 3.95
C GLY A 201 5.78 4.28 4.28
N ASN A 202 4.85 3.35 4.60
CA ASN A 202 3.45 3.66 4.81
C ASN A 202 2.74 2.51 5.58
N ILE A 203 1.53 2.74 6.07
CA ILE A 203 0.72 1.77 6.81
C ILE A 203 -0.73 1.85 6.33
N HIS A 204 -1.34 0.69 6.03
CA HIS A 204 -2.76 0.58 5.71
C HIS A 204 -3.55 0.11 6.92
N LEU A 205 -4.55 0.89 7.29
CA LEU A 205 -5.37 0.71 8.49
C LEU A 205 -6.79 0.26 8.13
N CYS A 206 -7.15 -0.86 8.69
CA CYS A 206 -8.50 -1.41 8.69
C CYS A 206 -8.70 -2.04 10.07
N ASP A 207 -9.91 -2.00 10.62
CA ASP A 207 -10.20 -2.72 11.85
C ASP A 207 -10.78 -4.10 11.55
N TYR A 208 -10.83 -4.97 12.53
CA TYR A 208 -11.42 -6.29 12.39
C TYR A 208 -11.81 -6.90 13.73
N ILE A 209 -12.72 -7.87 13.66
CA ILE A 209 -13.08 -8.75 14.79
C ILE A 209 -12.73 -10.18 14.39
N PRO A 210 -11.82 -10.87 15.11
CA PRO A 210 -11.58 -12.29 14.93
C PRO A 210 -12.83 -13.10 15.28
N GLY A 211 -13.17 -14.11 14.49
CA GLY A 211 -14.32 -14.94 14.72
C GLY A 211 -14.14 -16.37 14.23
N PRO A 212 -15.05 -17.29 14.58
CA PRO A 212 -14.95 -18.71 14.21
C PRO A 212 -14.95 -18.97 12.68
N GLN A 213 -15.49 -18.04 11.90
CA GLN A 213 -15.57 -18.13 10.45
C GLN A 213 -14.49 -17.27 9.75
N GLY A 214 -13.47 -16.81 10.48
CA GLY A 214 -12.41 -15.92 9.99
C GLY A 214 -12.57 -14.48 10.49
N LEU A 215 -11.92 -13.55 9.80
CA LEU A 215 -11.91 -12.14 10.17
C LEU A 215 -13.15 -11.42 9.62
N GLN A 216 -13.86 -10.72 10.48
CA GLN A 216 -14.84 -9.71 10.06
C GLN A 216 -14.15 -8.37 9.99
N LEU A 217 -13.95 -7.85 8.77
CA LEU A 217 -13.37 -6.53 8.58
C LEU A 217 -14.34 -5.45 9.04
N LYS A 218 -13.80 -4.38 9.62
CA LYS A 218 -14.55 -3.26 10.23
C LYS A 218 -13.87 -1.95 9.88
N LEU A 219 -14.64 -0.86 9.89
CA LEU A 219 -14.05 0.46 9.92
C LEU A 219 -13.23 0.65 11.20
N PRO A 220 -12.14 1.43 11.16
CA PRO A 220 -11.39 1.77 12.38
C PRO A 220 -12.30 2.31 13.49
N GLY A 221 -12.23 1.68 14.66
CA GLY A 221 -13.07 1.97 15.82
C GLY A 221 -14.29 1.09 15.97
N GLU A 222 -14.61 0.23 15.01
CA GLU A 222 -15.72 -0.72 15.07
C GLU A 222 -15.28 -2.16 15.35
N GLY A 223 -13.98 -2.41 15.42
CA GLY A 223 -13.39 -3.71 15.69
C GLY A 223 -12.62 -3.74 17.00
N THR A 224 -11.57 -4.58 17.04
CA THR A 224 -10.80 -4.83 18.26
C THR A 224 -9.30 -4.56 18.10
N PHE A 225 -8.86 -4.03 16.98
CA PHE A 225 -7.44 -3.78 16.75
C PHE A 225 -6.91 -2.67 17.68
N PRO A 226 -5.78 -2.88 18.39
CA PRO A 226 -5.29 -1.96 19.41
C PRO A 226 -4.45 -0.81 18.81
N PHE A 227 -5.09 0.16 18.14
CA PHE A 227 -4.43 1.27 17.44
C PHE A 227 -3.48 2.10 18.34
N ALA A 228 -3.81 2.31 19.61
CA ALA A 228 -2.95 3.02 20.55
C ALA A 228 -1.64 2.26 20.78
N ALA A 229 -1.71 0.94 21.00
CA ALA A 229 -0.52 0.11 21.17
C ALA A 229 0.33 0.05 19.87
N MET A 230 -0.33 0.05 18.69
CA MET A 230 0.37 0.16 17.40
C MET A 230 1.15 1.47 17.30
N LYS A 231 0.53 2.60 17.66
CA LYS A 231 1.20 3.91 17.69
C LYS A 231 2.46 3.86 18.56
N GLU A 232 2.36 3.35 19.79
CA GLU A 232 3.51 3.22 20.69
C GLU A 232 4.63 2.34 20.10
N ALA A 233 4.28 1.23 19.43
CA ALA A 233 5.25 0.35 18.78
C ALA A 233 5.97 1.06 17.64
N LEU A 234 5.24 1.82 16.82
CA LEU A 234 5.80 2.62 15.72
C LEU A 234 6.71 3.76 16.22
N GLU A 235 6.34 4.43 17.30
CA GLU A 235 7.17 5.46 17.93
C GLU A 235 8.51 4.89 18.42
N LYS A 236 8.50 3.69 19.01
CA LYS A 236 9.73 2.99 19.41
C LYS A 236 10.65 2.67 18.23
N LYS A 237 10.07 2.42 17.05
CA LYS A 237 10.78 2.23 15.79
C LYS A 237 11.10 3.55 15.06
N ARG A 238 10.79 4.70 15.66
CA ARG A 238 10.99 6.04 15.09
C ARG A 238 10.30 6.23 13.74
N TYR A 239 9.18 5.55 13.54
CA TYR A 239 8.39 5.75 12.34
C TYR A 239 7.79 7.16 12.31
N THR A 240 8.01 7.88 11.21
CA THR A 240 7.54 9.26 11.00
C THR A 240 6.63 9.40 9.77
N GLY A 241 6.41 8.31 9.06
CA GLY A 241 5.55 8.29 7.88
C GLY A 241 4.06 8.44 8.23
N PRO A 242 3.21 8.54 7.21
CA PRO A 242 1.76 8.57 7.37
C PRO A 242 1.18 7.17 7.54
N ALA A 243 -0.10 7.13 7.96
CA ALA A 243 -0.92 5.94 7.85
C ALA A 243 -2.21 6.27 7.09
N PHE A 244 -2.73 5.33 6.33
CA PHE A 244 -3.93 5.52 5.51
C PHE A 244 -5.02 4.53 5.91
N ILE A 245 -6.24 5.02 6.11
CA ILE A 245 -7.39 4.13 6.14
C ILE A 245 -7.50 3.50 4.77
N GLU A 246 -7.48 2.16 4.73
CA GLU A 246 -7.71 1.38 3.53
C GLU A 246 -8.69 0.26 3.84
N VAL A 247 -9.95 0.49 3.50
CA VAL A 247 -11.09 -0.39 3.73
C VAL A 247 -11.79 -0.69 2.40
N TYR A 248 -12.62 -1.72 2.37
CA TYR A 248 -13.45 -1.95 1.19
C TYR A 248 -14.66 -1.01 1.19
N SER A 249 -15.03 -0.55 0.00
CA SER A 249 -16.11 0.44 -0.19
C SER A 249 -17.51 -0.09 0.14
N ASP A 250 -17.68 -1.41 0.25
CA ASP A 250 -18.90 -2.08 0.70
C ASP A 250 -19.03 -2.20 2.24
N MET A 251 -18.00 -1.78 2.98
CA MET A 251 -18.00 -1.83 4.45
C MET A 251 -18.79 -0.71 5.10
N TYR A 252 -19.23 0.27 4.33
CA TYR A 252 -20.00 1.42 4.84
C TYR A 252 -21.10 1.85 3.84
N GLU A 253 -22.21 2.32 4.36
CA GLU A 253 -23.38 2.69 3.56
C GLU A 253 -23.31 4.12 2.99
N ASN A 254 -22.56 5.00 3.66
CA ASN A 254 -22.40 6.40 3.28
C ASN A 254 -21.08 6.98 3.78
N PHE A 255 -20.68 8.11 3.21
CA PHE A 255 -19.40 8.75 3.51
C PHE A 255 -19.32 9.34 4.93
N ASP A 256 -20.45 9.64 5.58
CA ASP A 256 -20.47 10.14 6.96
C ASP A 256 -19.91 9.11 7.94
N ARG A 257 -20.18 7.82 7.67
CA ARG A 257 -19.64 6.72 8.48
C ARG A 257 -18.14 6.58 8.32
N LEU A 258 -17.61 6.71 7.09
CA LEU A 258 -16.17 6.72 6.85
C LEU A 258 -15.51 7.95 7.50
N GLN A 259 -16.15 9.13 7.42
CA GLN A 259 -15.68 10.34 8.07
C GLN A 259 -15.64 10.20 9.60
N ALA A 260 -16.67 9.63 10.20
CA ALA A 260 -16.70 9.37 11.64
C ALA A 260 -15.57 8.47 12.09
N SER A 261 -15.30 7.38 11.34
CA SER A 261 -14.17 6.48 11.57
C SER A 261 -12.82 7.21 11.43
N TYR A 262 -12.65 8.04 10.40
CA TYR A 262 -11.46 8.85 10.21
C TYR A 262 -11.22 9.81 11.40
N GLN A 263 -12.25 10.51 11.87
CA GLN A 263 -12.12 11.43 13.00
C GLN A 263 -11.79 10.70 14.30
N TRP A 264 -12.44 9.56 14.53
CA TRP A 264 -12.15 8.72 15.69
C TRP A 264 -10.69 8.26 15.69
N LEU A 265 -10.23 7.69 14.58
CA LEU A 265 -8.86 7.18 14.47
C LEU A 265 -7.81 8.29 14.57
N LYS A 266 -8.11 9.46 14.01
CA LYS A 266 -7.25 10.64 14.14
C LYS A 266 -7.02 11.01 15.60
N GLY A 267 -8.05 10.90 16.45
CA GLY A 267 -7.93 11.09 17.89
C GLY A 267 -7.06 10.02 18.57
N GLN A 268 -7.08 8.77 18.09
CA GLN A 268 -6.25 7.69 18.65
C GLN A 268 -4.76 7.82 18.27
N LEU A 269 -4.48 8.41 17.12
CA LEU A 269 -3.12 8.53 16.57
C LEU A 269 -2.48 9.91 16.81
N ALA A 270 -3.22 10.83 17.45
CA ALA A 270 -2.76 12.18 17.79
C ALA A 270 -1.58 12.20 18.78
#